data_01fc955fb04b2edbfac2a921ffa8a9d7
#
_entry.id   01fc955fb04b2edbfac2a921ffa8a9d7
#
_cell.length_a   1.000
_cell.length_b   1.000
_cell.length_c   1.000
_cell.angle_alpha   90.00
_cell.angle_beta   90.00
_cell.angle_gamma   90.00
#
_symmetry.space_group_name_H-M   'P 1'
#
loop_
_entity.id
_entity.type
_entity.pdbx_description
1 polymer ?
#
loop_
_entity_poly.entity_id
_entity_poly.type
_entity_poly.pdbx_seq_one_letter_code
_entity_poly.pdbx_strand_id
1 'polypeptide(L)'
;MKITAIKRRYGLRAGWLLLAVLAVLCLPAPSLAAQDCRFCHDEPLYRVDFSHSIHAGNGCTSCHTGITDIEKHRDGKEKPAPVNCGSCHEAIAKEYLSNFHYIQEDFRCSDCHRNIHALKQDKTKNVKLAIINKCTECHGNSDYTASGHGEAVMKGNQDAAACSDCHGLHDTRVFHTSLEQYPAEAREFYTQKCKRCHADSVMMKRNNLSDRMVAYYEGTYHGKVQELGYPAPVAGCGDCHTRHNILPKEDPRSSIHPNNLEASCGRCHSGFHARFLSYQAHPDYTDRQKYPALYTTFLLMGGLLVGTLAFFWFHTILWWRKVYWEHDRMEREGIVPPSVTASGEGLQQVERFSVKYRIMHVLLVLSFFTLVLTGFPLKYAGTEWAQAITRLWGGAHLSGLFHRGAAFVLIVGMIYVTWESLQFLFPKGESRKGWLGRLLGPDSLFPNLKDLQDLKGMFLWMFNLGEAP
;
A
#
# COMPACT_ATOMS: atom_id res chain seq x y z
N MET A 1 29.80 65.96 -69.55
CA MET A 1 30.01 64.71 -68.86
C MET A 1 30.93 64.83 -67.61
N LYS A 2 31.00 65.93 -66.89
CA LYS A 2 31.86 66.08 -65.67
C LYS A 2 31.09 66.51 -64.39
N ILE A 3 29.82 66.86 -64.48
CA ILE A 3 29.06 67.33 -63.32
C ILE A 3 28.34 66.20 -62.58
N THR A 4 28.02 65.08 -63.23
CA THR A 4 27.31 63.89 -62.59
C THR A 4 28.23 63.03 -61.69
N ALA A 5 29.53 63.04 -61.87
CA ALA A 5 30.48 62.27 -61.06
C ALA A 5 30.74 62.86 -59.66
N ILE A 6 30.62 64.20 -59.51
CA ILE A 6 30.89 64.89 -58.23
C ILE A 6 29.73 64.72 -57.25
N LYS A 7 28.49 64.76 -57.71
CA LYS A 7 27.33 64.54 -56.82
C LYS A 7 27.22 63.07 -56.23
N ARG A 8 27.75 62.08 -56.94
CA ARG A 8 27.77 60.70 -56.45
C ARG A 8 28.80 60.45 -55.35
N ARG A 9 29.91 61.19 -55.32
CA ARG A 9 30.97 61.07 -54.29
C ARG A 9 30.57 61.74 -52.98
N TYR A 10 29.78 62.79 -52.97
CA TYR A 10 29.34 63.45 -51.74
C TYR A 10 28.12 62.70 -51.12
N GLY A 11 27.26 62.14 -51.93
CA GLY A 11 26.14 61.34 -51.43
C GLY A 11 26.58 60.07 -50.71
N LEU A 12 27.60 59.37 -51.20
CA LEU A 12 28.17 58.16 -50.53
C LEU A 12 28.86 58.50 -49.20
N ARG A 13 29.56 59.63 -49.13
CA ARG A 13 30.23 60.04 -47.88
C ARG A 13 29.26 60.55 -46.82
N ALA A 14 28.16 61.15 -47.17
CA ALA A 14 27.10 61.55 -46.28
C ALA A 14 26.36 60.33 -45.76
N GLY A 15 26.12 59.30 -46.61
CA GLY A 15 25.52 57.99 -46.18
C GLY A 15 26.38 57.24 -45.17
N TRP A 16 27.70 57.21 -45.39
CA TRP A 16 28.61 56.55 -44.44
C TRP A 16 28.74 57.31 -43.11
N LEU A 17 28.66 58.62 -43.10
CA LEU A 17 28.65 59.45 -41.89
C LEU A 17 27.32 59.23 -41.10
N LEU A 18 26.18 59.15 -41.81
CA LEU A 18 24.88 58.84 -41.16
C LEU A 18 24.88 57.45 -40.57
N LEU A 19 25.41 56.44 -41.27
CA LEU A 19 25.54 55.08 -40.77
C LEU A 19 26.53 55.00 -39.59
N ALA A 20 27.61 55.74 -39.61
CA ALA A 20 28.52 55.79 -38.48
C ALA A 20 27.90 56.45 -37.24
N VAL A 21 27.13 57.54 -37.43
CA VAL A 21 26.40 58.22 -36.34
C VAL A 21 25.30 57.32 -35.81
N LEU A 22 24.53 56.56 -36.67
CA LEU A 22 23.55 55.58 -36.26
C LEU A 22 24.23 54.39 -35.53
N ALA A 23 25.38 53.95 -35.99
CA ALA A 23 26.11 52.87 -35.30
C ALA A 23 26.63 53.30 -33.91
N VAL A 24 27.02 54.56 -33.75
CA VAL A 24 27.43 55.14 -32.45
C VAL A 24 26.17 55.30 -31.51
N LEU A 25 25.02 55.66 -32.09
CA LEU A 25 23.79 55.78 -31.33
C LEU A 25 23.16 54.42 -30.98
N CYS A 26 23.52 53.33 -31.70
CA CYS A 26 23.13 51.95 -31.42
C CYS A 26 24.14 51.20 -30.54
N LEU A 27 25.24 51.83 -30.16
CA LEU A 27 26.05 51.26 -29.10
C LEU A 27 25.20 51.27 -27.84
N PRO A 28 25.04 50.11 -27.17
CA PRO A 28 24.38 50.12 -25.87
C PRO A 28 25.09 51.14 -25.02
N ALA A 29 24.32 52.12 -24.50
CA ALA A 29 24.89 53.07 -23.53
C ALA A 29 25.63 52.20 -22.48
N PRO A 30 26.86 52.57 -22.09
CA PRO A 30 27.54 51.87 -21.03
C PRO A 30 26.50 51.84 -19.89
N SER A 31 25.96 50.65 -19.58
CA SER A 31 25.16 50.49 -18.41
C SER A 31 25.96 51.12 -17.30
N LEU A 32 25.45 52.19 -16.70
CA LEU A 32 26.01 52.80 -15.50
C LEU A 32 26.46 51.65 -14.65
N ALA A 33 27.78 51.49 -14.46
CA ALA A 33 28.38 50.35 -13.83
C ALA A 33 27.58 50.09 -12.57
N ALA A 34 26.91 48.97 -12.53
CA ALA A 34 26.14 48.55 -11.36
C ALA A 34 27.15 48.66 -10.23
N GLN A 35 26.95 49.65 -9.34
CA GLN A 35 27.92 49.96 -8.31
C GLN A 35 28.11 48.65 -7.57
N ASP A 36 29.35 48.12 -7.63
CA ASP A 36 29.66 46.78 -7.19
C ASP A 36 29.56 46.79 -5.64
N CYS A 37 28.49 46.20 -5.13
CA CYS A 37 28.24 46.10 -3.68
C CYS A 37 29.46 45.57 -2.91
N ARG A 38 30.30 44.79 -3.58
CA ARG A 38 31.54 44.21 -3.06
C ARG A 38 32.64 45.26 -2.77
N PHE A 39 32.41 46.50 -3.16
CA PHE A 39 33.31 47.61 -2.79
C PHE A 39 33.25 47.94 -1.30
N CYS A 40 32.06 47.81 -0.71
CA CYS A 40 31.83 48.05 0.71
C CYS A 40 31.64 46.73 1.50
N HIS A 41 31.10 45.71 0.83
CA HIS A 41 30.93 44.35 1.38
C HIS A 41 32.08 43.47 0.85
N ASP A 42 33.26 43.63 1.42
CA ASP A 42 34.51 43.05 0.94
C ASP A 42 34.90 41.74 1.65
N GLU A 43 34.10 41.29 2.59
CA GLU A 43 34.29 40.00 3.27
C GLU A 43 34.40 38.82 2.30
N PRO A 44 35.23 37.80 2.59
CA PRO A 44 35.41 36.62 1.73
C PRO A 44 34.10 35.94 1.33
N LEU A 45 33.11 35.94 2.21
CA LEU A 45 31.77 35.38 1.99
C LEU A 45 31.09 36.02 0.76
N TYR A 46 31.19 37.35 0.60
CA TYR A 46 30.53 38.07 -0.51
C TYR A 46 31.36 38.16 -1.77
N ARG A 47 32.69 38.18 -1.67
CA ARG A 47 33.59 38.31 -2.82
C ARG A 47 34.00 36.97 -3.42
N VAL A 48 34.44 36.03 -2.59
CA VAL A 48 35.01 34.77 -3.04
C VAL A 48 33.94 33.65 -3.04
N ASP A 49 33.25 33.45 -1.93
CA ASP A 49 32.30 32.33 -1.81
C ASP A 49 31.09 32.53 -2.70
N PHE A 50 30.53 33.75 -2.78
CA PHE A 50 29.39 34.03 -3.65
C PHE A 50 29.75 33.83 -5.13
N SER A 51 30.96 34.24 -5.58
CA SER A 51 31.39 34.03 -6.96
C SER A 51 31.49 32.56 -7.39
N HIS A 52 31.55 31.63 -6.41
CA HIS A 52 31.60 30.20 -6.62
C HIS A 52 30.28 29.51 -6.22
N SER A 53 29.27 30.29 -5.80
CA SER A 53 27.97 29.76 -5.43
C SER A 53 27.11 29.44 -6.64
N ILE A 54 26.05 28.65 -6.43
CA ILE A 54 25.04 28.37 -7.47
C ILE A 54 24.27 29.62 -7.89
N HIS A 55 24.31 30.68 -7.08
CA HIS A 55 23.67 31.98 -7.35
C HIS A 55 24.64 33.03 -7.91
N ALA A 56 25.89 32.68 -8.20
CA ALA A 56 26.91 33.59 -8.67
C ALA A 56 26.53 34.45 -9.90
N GLY A 57 25.65 33.94 -10.75
CA GLY A 57 25.14 34.65 -11.94
C GLY A 57 24.10 35.73 -11.63
N ASN A 58 23.60 35.82 -10.39
CA ASN A 58 22.60 36.81 -9.99
C ASN A 58 23.28 38.07 -9.44
N GLY A 59 22.70 39.24 -9.70
CA GLY A 59 23.11 40.47 -9.03
C GLY A 59 22.66 40.50 -7.58
N CYS A 60 23.38 41.22 -6.71
CA CYS A 60 23.05 41.34 -5.29
C CYS A 60 21.60 41.83 -5.07
N THR A 61 21.17 42.82 -5.86
CA THR A 61 19.83 43.42 -5.78
C THR A 61 18.73 42.53 -6.33
N SER A 62 19.06 41.41 -6.99
CA SER A 62 18.05 40.39 -7.38
C SER A 62 17.43 39.73 -6.18
N CYS A 63 18.17 39.62 -5.07
CA CYS A 63 17.70 39.07 -3.80
C CYS A 63 17.44 40.19 -2.80
N HIS A 64 18.30 41.21 -2.72
CA HIS A 64 18.19 42.35 -1.82
C HIS A 64 17.38 43.49 -2.45
N THR A 65 16.12 43.21 -2.79
CA THR A 65 15.25 44.10 -3.58
C THR A 65 14.89 45.43 -2.90
N GLY A 66 15.06 45.52 -1.58
CA GLY A 66 14.82 46.78 -0.84
C GLY A 66 15.90 47.84 -1.02
N ILE A 67 16.98 47.55 -1.73
CA ILE A 67 18.08 48.50 -1.99
C ILE A 67 17.96 48.97 -3.43
N THR A 68 17.45 50.18 -3.61
CA THR A 68 17.23 50.80 -4.92
C THR A 68 18.23 51.93 -5.20
N ASP A 69 18.78 52.53 -4.12
CA ASP A 69 19.75 53.63 -4.17
C ASP A 69 20.89 53.37 -3.17
N ILE A 70 22.10 53.25 -3.68
CA ILE A 70 23.28 52.90 -2.88
C ILE A 70 23.64 54.03 -1.89
N GLU A 71 23.45 55.29 -2.27
CA GLU A 71 23.75 56.40 -1.34
C GLU A 71 22.76 56.40 -0.16
N LYS A 72 21.49 56.21 -0.44
CA LYS A 72 20.50 56.07 0.61
C LYS A 72 20.74 54.83 1.50
N HIS A 73 21.22 53.75 0.89
CA HIS A 73 21.61 52.55 1.64
C HIS A 73 22.81 52.86 2.56
N ARG A 74 23.84 53.53 2.03
CA ARG A 74 25.02 53.96 2.80
C ARG A 74 24.62 54.85 3.96
N ASP A 75 23.69 55.78 3.74
CA ASP A 75 23.16 56.65 4.77
C ASP A 75 22.19 55.95 5.75
N GLY A 76 21.94 54.67 5.62
CA GLY A 76 21.01 53.88 6.48
C GLY A 76 19.55 54.14 6.22
N LYS A 77 19.19 54.88 5.15
CA LYS A 77 17.81 55.23 4.78
C LYS A 77 17.11 54.07 4.04
N GLU A 78 17.84 53.23 3.32
CA GLU A 78 17.38 52.02 2.67
C GLU A 78 18.04 50.80 3.34
N LYS A 79 17.22 49.81 3.74
CA LYS A 79 17.65 48.52 4.31
C LYS A 79 17.20 47.39 3.43
N PRO A 80 17.97 46.28 3.35
CA PRO A 80 17.54 45.12 2.59
C PRO A 80 16.21 44.61 3.17
N ALA A 81 15.22 44.39 2.29
CA ALA A 81 14.02 43.71 2.64
C ALA A 81 14.31 42.22 2.85
N PRO A 82 13.50 41.50 3.61
CA PRO A 82 13.60 40.04 3.71
C PRO A 82 13.55 39.40 2.31
N VAL A 83 14.53 38.54 2.02
CA VAL A 83 14.66 37.92 0.70
C VAL A 83 13.50 36.97 0.44
N ASN A 84 12.84 37.18 -0.70
CA ASN A 84 11.78 36.27 -1.16
C ASN A 84 12.37 35.24 -2.15
N CYS A 85 12.76 34.08 -1.66
CA CYS A 85 13.28 32.99 -2.48
C CYS A 85 12.22 32.44 -3.46
N GLY A 86 10.93 32.55 -3.12
CA GLY A 86 9.80 32.09 -3.93
C GLY A 86 9.62 32.84 -5.25
N SER A 87 10.23 34.04 -5.40
CA SER A 87 10.21 34.78 -6.68
C SER A 87 10.89 34.00 -7.82
N CYS A 88 11.84 33.12 -7.51
CA CYS A 88 12.53 32.24 -8.45
C CYS A 88 12.25 30.75 -8.19
N HIS A 89 12.05 30.37 -6.95
CA HIS A 89 11.79 29.01 -6.49
C HIS A 89 10.29 28.79 -6.17
N GLU A 90 9.40 29.18 -7.09
CA GLU A 90 7.95 29.21 -6.86
C GLU A 90 7.38 27.83 -6.45
N ALA A 91 7.77 26.77 -7.15
CA ALA A 91 7.27 25.41 -6.87
C ALA A 91 7.65 24.95 -5.46
N ILE A 92 8.90 25.16 -5.06
CA ILE A 92 9.41 24.81 -3.73
C ILE A 92 8.77 25.70 -2.65
N ALA A 93 8.61 26.99 -2.93
CA ALA A 93 7.96 27.89 -1.98
C ALA A 93 6.50 27.50 -1.74
N LYS A 94 5.79 27.08 -2.79
CA LYS A 94 4.41 26.59 -2.67
C LYS A 94 4.33 25.30 -1.86
N GLU A 95 5.24 24.35 -2.09
CA GLU A 95 5.36 23.12 -1.31
C GLU A 95 5.65 23.41 0.17
N TYR A 96 6.53 24.37 0.44
CA TYR A 96 6.96 24.77 1.78
C TYR A 96 5.84 25.36 2.63
N LEU A 97 4.78 25.92 2.05
CA LEU A 97 3.61 26.40 2.77
C LEU A 97 2.90 25.30 3.59
N SER A 98 3.09 24.03 3.20
CA SER A 98 2.57 22.86 3.93
C SER A 98 3.55 22.26 4.93
N ASN A 99 4.76 22.85 5.05
CA ASN A 99 5.83 22.35 5.90
C ASN A 99 5.52 22.61 7.37
N PHE A 100 5.77 21.61 8.22
CA PHE A 100 5.59 21.71 9.65
C PHE A 100 6.36 22.88 10.26
N HIS A 101 7.62 23.06 9.90
CA HIS A 101 8.46 24.14 10.44
C HIS A 101 7.95 25.54 10.06
N TYR A 102 7.38 25.68 8.85
CA TYR A 102 6.75 26.91 8.42
C TYR A 102 5.48 27.22 9.22
N ILE A 103 4.61 26.20 9.37
CA ILE A 103 3.28 26.37 10.00
C ILE A 103 3.38 26.60 11.50
N GLN A 104 4.28 25.88 12.18
CA GLN A 104 4.35 25.89 13.66
C GLN A 104 5.42 26.84 14.21
N GLU A 105 6.54 27.00 13.50
CA GLU A 105 7.72 27.68 14.01
C GLU A 105 8.09 28.94 13.20
N ASP A 106 7.31 29.30 12.18
CA ASP A 106 7.58 30.43 11.25
C ASP A 106 9.00 30.42 10.66
N PHE A 107 9.55 29.22 10.41
CA PHE A 107 10.87 29.07 9.80
C PHE A 107 10.86 29.57 8.38
N ARG A 108 11.96 30.26 7.99
CA ARG A 108 12.21 30.74 6.64
C ARG A 108 13.20 29.81 5.93
N CYS A 109 13.28 29.93 4.62
CA CYS A 109 14.23 29.16 3.82
C CYS A 109 15.67 29.28 4.34
N SER A 110 16.06 30.50 4.81
CA SER A 110 17.38 30.81 5.36
C SER A 110 17.71 30.10 6.67
N ASP A 111 16.73 29.60 7.42
CA ASP A 111 16.99 28.92 8.70
C ASP A 111 17.61 27.55 8.48
N CYS A 112 17.23 26.89 7.37
CA CYS A 112 17.88 25.66 6.90
C CYS A 112 19.02 25.95 5.93
N HIS A 113 18.85 26.90 4.99
CA HIS A 113 19.84 27.27 3.97
C HIS A 113 20.69 28.47 4.45
N ARG A 114 21.33 28.37 5.60
CA ARG A 114 22.00 29.47 6.28
C ARG A 114 23.13 30.14 5.48
N ASN A 115 23.79 29.38 4.62
CA ASN A 115 24.97 29.85 3.91
C ASN A 115 24.71 30.07 2.42
N ILE A 116 23.65 30.83 2.11
CA ILE A 116 23.15 31.03 0.76
C ILE A 116 24.18 31.63 -0.19
N HIS A 117 25.07 32.53 0.30
CA HIS A 117 26.14 33.15 -0.49
C HIS A 117 27.26 32.16 -0.84
N ALA A 118 27.43 31.07 -0.08
CA ALA A 118 28.44 30.05 -0.34
C ALA A 118 27.84 28.71 -0.77
N LEU A 119 26.57 28.69 -1.16
CA LEU A 119 25.88 27.46 -1.53
C LEU A 119 26.41 26.85 -2.81
N LYS A 120 27.07 25.72 -2.75
CA LYS A 120 27.68 25.02 -3.89
C LYS A 120 26.88 23.76 -4.22
N GLN A 121 26.63 23.54 -5.50
CA GLN A 121 26.11 22.27 -5.98
C GLN A 121 27.26 21.28 -6.11
N ASP A 122 27.47 20.48 -5.10
CA ASP A 122 28.45 19.39 -5.13
C ASP A 122 27.75 18.08 -5.50
N LYS A 123 27.86 17.68 -6.76
CA LYS A 123 27.25 16.44 -7.29
C LYS A 123 27.96 15.17 -6.80
N THR A 124 29.13 15.30 -6.19
CA THR A 124 29.96 14.16 -5.74
C THR A 124 29.70 13.79 -4.28
N LYS A 125 29.05 14.66 -3.50
CA LYS A 125 28.80 14.44 -2.08
C LYS A 125 27.58 13.53 -1.86
N ASN A 126 27.63 12.77 -0.78
CA ASN A 126 26.49 12.03 -0.26
C ASN A 126 25.40 13.01 0.18
N VAL A 127 24.43 13.26 -0.73
CA VAL A 127 23.33 14.20 -0.49
C VAL A 127 22.51 13.81 0.75
N LYS A 128 22.30 12.50 0.99
CA LYS A 128 21.58 12.00 2.16
C LYS A 128 22.30 12.31 3.45
N LEU A 129 23.63 12.19 3.48
CA LEU A 129 24.43 12.57 4.64
C LEU A 129 24.36 14.08 4.88
N ALA A 130 24.37 14.90 3.83
CA ALA A 130 24.20 16.34 3.95
C ALA A 130 22.83 16.72 4.54
N ILE A 131 21.77 16.03 4.15
CA ILE A 131 20.41 16.18 4.74
C ILE A 131 20.41 15.79 6.22
N ILE A 132 20.98 14.64 6.56
CA ILE A 132 21.08 14.21 7.96
C ILE A 132 21.80 15.27 8.79
N ASN A 133 22.98 15.71 8.35
CA ASN A 133 23.75 16.72 9.07
C ASN A 133 22.98 18.03 9.24
N LYS A 134 22.17 18.42 8.24
CA LYS A 134 21.35 19.62 8.32
C LYS A 134 20.23 19.49 9.35
N CYS A 135 19.52 18.38 9.36
CA CYS A 135 18.45 18.12 10.33
C CYS A 135 19.01 18.02 11.77
N THR A 136 20.19 17.40 11.93
CA THR A 136 20.82 17.17 13.24
C THR A 136 21.43 18.43 13.85
N GLU A 137 21.54 19.53 13.12
CA GLU A 137 21.92 20.83 13.71
C GLU A 137 20.94 21.29 14.80
N CYS A 138 19.67 20.86 14.72
CA CYS A 138 18.62 21.20 15.67
C CYS A 138 18.00 19.96 16.34
N HIS A 139 17.89 18.85 15.62
CA HIS A 139 17.27 17.62 16.12
C HIS A 139 18.34 16.66 16.67
N GLY A 140 18.23 16.30 17.95
CA GLY A 140 19.01 15.20 18.53
C GLY A 140 18.66 13.89 17.82
N ASN A 141 19.67 13.07 17.43
CA ASN A 141 19.44 11.99 16.48
C ASN A 141 20.28 10.73 16.71
N SER A 142 20.65 10.44 17.95
CA SER A 142 21.43 9.24 18.30
C SER A 142 20.75 7.95 17.84
N ASP A 143 19.42 7.87 17.95
CA ASP A 143 18.66 6.67 17.63
C ASP A 143 18.66 6.36 16.14
N TYR A 144 18.45 7.38 15.29
CA TYR A 144 18.51 7.19 13.85
C TYR A 144 19.92 6.85 13.37
N THR A 145 20.94 7.55 13.84
CA THR A 145 22.33 7.32 13.40
C THR A 145 22.84 5.92 13.78
N ALA A 146 22.32 5.35 14.86
CA ALA A 146 22.61 3.98 15.29
C ALA A 146 21.69 2.93 14.64
N SER A 147 20.72 3.34 13.82
CA SER A 147 19.83 2.43 13.10
C SER A 147 20.46 1.84 11.85
N GLY A 148 19.87 0.77 11.32
CA GLY A 148 20.32 0.18 10.05
C GLY A 148 20.32 1.15 8.87
N HIS A 149 19.34 2.08 8.81
CA HIS A 149 19.31 3.12 7.80
C HIS A 149 20.42 4.15 8.00
N GLY A 150 20.56 4.67 9.23
CA GLY A 150 21.57 5.66 9.57
C GLY A 150 22.98 5.14 9.29
N GLU A 151 23.31 3.94 9.79
CA GLU A 151 24.60 3.32 9.52
C GLU A 151 24.87 3.13 8.02
N ALA A 152 23.88 2.70 7.25
CA ALA A 152 24.03 2.50 5.81
C ALA A 152 24.30 3.83 5.08
N VAL A 153 23.59 4.93 5.42
CA VAL A 153 23.86 6.26 4.85
C VAL A 153 25.26 6.75 5.23
N MET A 154 25.68 6.54 6.49
CA MET A 154 27.03 6.93 6.95
C MET A 154 28.14 6.16 6.20
N LYS A 155 27.88 4.92 5.79
CA LYS A 155 28.75 4.10 4.93
C LYS A 155 28.66 4.48 3.43
N GLY A 156 27.86 5.49 3.06
CA GLY A 156 27.74 6.00 1.68
C GLY A 156 26.64 5.35 0.85
N ASN A 157 25.78 4.50 1.42
CA ASN A 157 24.68 3.86 0.70
C ASN A 157 23.58 4.89 0.36
N GLN A 158 23.40 5.15 -0.93
CA GLN A 158 22.40 6.10 -1.43
C GLN A 158 20.96 5.51 -1.45
N ASP A 159 20.81 4.21 -1.31
CA ASP A 159 19.48 3.57 -1.24
C ASP A 159 18.88 3.65 0.17
N ALA A 160 19.73 3.76 1.21
CA ALA A 160 19.26 3.83 2.58
C ALA A 160 18.46 5.11 2.85
N ALA A 161 17.39 5.01 3.64
CA ALA A 161 16.50 6.12 3.92
C ALA A 161 17.17 7.17 4.82
N ALA A 162 17.16 8.44 4.40
CA ALA A 162 17.49 9.61 5.22
C ALA A 162 16.22 10.22 5.84
N CYS A 163 16.37 11.28 6.64
CA CYS A 163 15.24 11.95 7.30
C CYS A 163 14.14 12.36 6.30
N SER A 164 14.56 12.94 5.15
CA SER A 164 13.64 13.41 4.11
C SER A 164 12.86 12.30 3.41
N ASP A 165 13.38 11.06 3.38
CA ASP A 165 12.68 9.95 2.72
C ASP A 165 11.42 9.55 3.48
N CYS A 166 11.40 9.74 4.80
CA CYS A 166 10.24 9.48 5.65
C CYS A 166 9.39 10.73 5.89
N HIS A 167 10.03 11.87 6.20
CA HIS A 167 9.36 13.09 6.63
C HIS A 167 9.05 14.09 5.51
N GLY A 168 9.63 13.92 4.31
CA GLY A 168 9.67 14.95 3.26
C GLY A 168 10.82 15.93 3.47
N LEU A 169 11.06 16.79 2.51
CA LEU A 169 12.12 17.78 2.56
C LEU A 169 11.57 19.20 2.72
N HIS A 170 10.82 19.67 1.73
CA HIS A 170 10.16 20.97 1.78
C HIS A 170 8.67 20.86 2.21
N ASP A 171 8.10 19.68 2.18
CA ASP A 171 6.75 19.32 2.66
C ASP A 171 6.80 18.54 3.98
N THR A 172 7.75 18.82 4.84
CA THR A 172 7.96 18.03 6.07
C THR A 172 6.67 17.88 6.87
N ARG A 173 6.26 16.63 7.07
CA ARG A 173 5.08 16.27 7.85
C ARG A 173 5.47 15.58 9.14
N VAL A 174 4.86 16.01 10.20
CA VAL A 174 5.00 15.42 11.53
C VAL A 174 3.61 15.20 12.12
N PHE A 175 3.39 14.03 12.67
CA PHE A 175 2.17 13.72 13.42
C PHE A 175 2.53 13.72 14.89
N HIS A 176 2.17 14.82 15.57
CA HIS A 176 2.37 14.97 17.03
C HIS A 176 1.39 14.11 17.78
N THR A 177 1.85 12.97 18.29
CA THR A 177 1.02 12.16 19.15
C THR A 177 1.86 11.28 20.05
N SER A 178 1.38 11.06 21.27
CA SER A 178 1.82 9.94 22.09
C SER A 178 1.57 8.62 21.36
N LEU A 179 2.28 7.56 21.71
CA LEU A 179 2.09 6.22 21.11
C LEU A 179 0.63 5.74 21.18
N GLU A 180 -0.10 6.18 22.23
CA GLU A 180 -1.51 5.84 22.47
C GLU A 180 -2.47 6.58 21.53
N GLN A 181 -2.09 7.78 21.08
CA GLN A 181 -2.91 8.65 20.23
C GLN A 181 -2.40 8.73 18.78
N TYR A 182 -1.50 7.82 18.38
CA TYR A 182 -0.96 7.82 17.03
C TYR A 182 -2.06 7.57 16.00
N PRO A 183 -2.46 8.57 15.21
CA PRO A 183 -3.63 8.47 14.35
C PRO A 183 -3.44 7.43 13.25
N ALA A 184 -4.55 6.86 12.79
CA ALA A 184 -4.55 5.88 11.72
C ALA A 184 -3.91 6.44 10.44
N GLU A 185 -4.14 7.72 10.15
CA GLU A 185 -3.54 8.43 9.02
C GLU A 185 -2.02 8.46 9.09
N ALA A 186 -1.46 8.65 10.28
CA ALA A 186 -0.01 8.63 10.48
C ALA A 186 0.58 7.23 10.25
N ARG A 187 -0.10 6.20 10.73
CA ARG A 187 0.32 4.80 10.48
C ARG A 187 0.30 4.48 9.00
N GLU A 188 -0.77 4.83 8.32
CA GLU A 188 -0.90 4.65 6.87
C GLU A 188 0.21 5.40 6.13
N PHE A 189 0.37 6.70 6.42
CA PHE A 189 1.38 7.54 5.78
C PHE A 189 2.79 6.94 5.90
N TYR A 190 3.22 6.58 7.11
CA TYR A 190 4.57 6.04 7.30
C TYR A 190 4.71 4.61 6.77
N THR A 191 3.66 3.79 6.83
CA THR A 191 3.69 2.45 6.21
C THR A 191 3.90 2.55 4.71
N GLN A 192 3.26 3.49 4.02
CA GLN A 192 3.48 3.73 2.59
C GLN A 192 4.90 4.23 2.30
N LYS A 193 5.48 5.06 3.17
CA LYS A 193 6.90 5.46 3.04
C LYS A 193 7.84 4.26 3.13
N CYS A 194 7.62 3.34 4.06
CA CYS A 194 8.40 2.09 4.14
C CYS A 194 8.22 1.22 2.89
N LYS A 195 6.97 1.00 2.46
CA LYS A 195 6.65 0.18 1.29
C LYS A 195 7.31 0.68 0.02
N ARG A 196 7.43 1.99 -0.18
CA ARG A 196 8.01 2.59 -1.38
C ARG A 196 9.40 2.03 -1.72
N CYS A 197 10.21 1.74 -0.71
CA CYS A 197 11.55 1.18 -0.88
C CYS A 197 11.55 -0.33 -0.65
N HIS A 198 10.93 -0.80 0.44
CA HIS A 198 10.98 -2.22 0.83
C HIS A 198 10.14 -3.15 -0.07
N ALA A 199 9.27 -2.62 -0.95
CA ALA A 199 8.62 -3.37 -2.02
C ALA A 199 9.38 -3.33 -3.36
N ASP A 200 10.41 -2.49 -3.48
CA ASP A 200 11.26 -2.45 -4.67
C ASP A 200 12.23 -3.63 -4.68
N SER A 201 11.93 -4.63 -5.51
CA SER A 201 12.72 -5.87 -5.59
C SER A 201 14.15 -5.64 -6.08
N VAL A 202 14.40 -4.64 -6.91
CA VAL A 202 15.73 -4.33 -7.43
C VAL A 202 16.57 -3.69 -6.34
N MET A 203 16.02 -2.69 -5.65
CA MET A 203 16.69 -2.01 -4.55
C MET A 203 16.98 -2.98 -3.39
N MET A 204 15.99 -3.80 -3.00
CA MET A 204 16.16 -4.76 -1.90
C MET A 204 17.25 -5.79 -2.20
N LYS A 205 17.23 -6.40 -3.39
CA LYS A 205 18.26 -7.38 -3.79
C LYS A 205 19.65 -6.78 -3.86
N ARG A 206 19.78 -5.55 -4.37
CA ARG A 206 21.06 -4.84 -4.41
C ARG A 206 21.65 -4.62 -3.02
N ASN A 207 20.79 -4.48 -2.01
CA ASN A 207 21.17 -4.29 -0.61
C ASN A 207 21.17 -5.59 0.22
N ASN A 208 21.08 -6.76 -0.42
CA ASN A 208 21.00 -8.07 0.22
C ASN A 208 19.84 -8.19 1.22
N LEU A 209 18.72 -7.54 0.94
CA LEU A 209 17.50 -7.59 1.72
C LEU A 209 16.41 -8.38 0.97
N SER A 210 15.47 -8.95 1.73
CA SER A 210 14.34 -9.64 1.12
C SER A 210 13.39 -8.64 0.46
N ASP A 211 13.04 -8.91 -0.79
CA ASP A 211 12.09 -8.13 -1.59
C ASP A 211 10.62 -8.52 -1.34
N ARG A 212 10.35 -9.47 -0.45
CA ARG A 212 9.02 -10.03 -0.19
C ARG A 212 8.42 -9.63 1.17
N MET A 213 9.17 -8.90 2.01
CA MET A 213 8.73 -8.57 3.37
C MET A 213 7.43 -7.76 3.40
N VAL A 214 7.27 -6.82 2.46
CA VAL A 214 6.03 -6.02 2.31
C VAL A 214 4.87 -6.93 1.93
N ALA A 215 5.03 -7.78 0.91
CA ALA A 215 3.98 -8.71 0.48
C ALA A 215 3.57 -9.69 1.59
N TYR A 216 4.53 -10.14 2.41
CA TYR A 216 4.21 -10.99 3.56
C TYR A 216 3.46 -10.23 4.66
N TYR A 217 3.84 -8.98 4.94
CA TYR A 217 3.10 -8.13 5.86
C TYR A 217 1.65 -7.91 5.36
N GLU A 218 1.46 -7.58 4.10
CA GLU A 218 0.14 -7.40 3.47
C GLU A 218 -0.70 -8.69 3.50
N GLY A 219 -0.05 -9.85 3.50
CA GLY A 219 -0.69 -11.14 3.72
C GLY A 219 -1.21 -11.38 5.14
N THR A 220 -0.71 -10.64 6.14
CA THR A 220 -1.13 -10.76 7.54
C THR A 220 -2.47 -10.08 7.80
N TYR A 221 -3.08 -10.36 8.95
CA TYR A 221 -4.30 -9.66 9.37
C TYR A 221 -4.08 -8.15 9.52
N HIS A 222 -2.95 -7.72 10.09
CA HIS A 222 -2.61 -6.30 10.24
C HIS A 222 -2.55 -5.59 8.88
N GLY A 223 -1.81 -6.16 7.93
CA GLY A 223 -1.69 -5.58 6.59
C GLY A 223 -3.00 -5.53 5.84
N LYS A 224 -3.80 -6.60 5.89
CA LYS A 224 -5.11 -6.65 5.22
C LYS A 224 -6.11 -5.65 5.78
N VAL A 225 -6.17 -5.51 7.11
CA VAL A 225 -7.08 -4.52 7.73
C VAL A 225 -6.62 -3.11 7.41
N GLN A 226 -5.33 -2.86 7.32
CA GLN A 226 -4.80 -1.57 6.88
C GLN A 226 -5.20 -1.25 5.44
N GLU A 227 -5.06 -2.19 4.50
CA GLU A 227 -5.48 -2.03 3.10
C GLU A 227 -7.00 -1.77 2.96
N LEU A 228 -7.81 -2.32 3.85
CA LEU A 228 -9.26 -2.06 3.89
C LEU A 228 -9.62 -0.65 4.39
N GLY A 229 -8.63 0.16 4.79
CA GLY A 229 -8.84 1.52 5.27
C GLY A 229 -9.52 1.56 6.64
N TYR A 230 -9.15 0.68 7.53
CA TYR A 230 -9.73 0.61 8.86
C TYR A 230 -9.33 1.81 9.74
N PRO A 231 -10.29 2.55 10.33
CA PRO A 231 -10.00 3.74 11.11
C PRO A 231 -9.36 3.45 12.48
N ALA A 232 -9.47 2.21 12.99
CA ALA A 232 -8.88 1.84 14.27
C ALA A 232 -7.37 1.62 14.17
N PRO A 233 -6.62 1.78 15.27
CA PRO A 233 -5.18 1.59 15.27
C PRO A 233 -4.81 0.15 14.98
N VAL A 234 -4.33 -0.08 13.76
CA VAL A 234 -3.78 -1.35 13.29
C VAL A 234 -2.27 -1.19 13.17
N ALA A 235 -1.51 -2.19 13.65
CA ALA A 235 -0.06 -2.12 13.64
C ALA A 235 0.50 -2.00 12.21
N GLY A 236 1.18 -0.88 11.93
CA GLY A 236 2.00 -0.68 10.75
C GLY A 236 3.44 -1.12 10.99
N CYS A 237 4.31 -0.91 9.98
CA CYS A 237 5.71 -1.30 10.07
C CYS A 237 6.42 -0.72 11.31
N GLY A 238 6.26 0.59 11.54
CA GLY A 238 6.92 1.30 12.64
C GLY A 238 6.39 0.97 14.05
N ASP A 239 5.23 0.29 14.15
CA ASP A 239 4.71 -0.14 15.45
C ASP A 239 5.48 -1.36 15.98
N CYS A 240 6.03 -2.20 15.09
CA CYS A 240 6.88 -3.33 15.44
C CYS A 240 8.36 -2.97 15.35
N HIS A 241 8.80 -2.31 14.26
CA HIS A 241 10.20 -2.01 13.98
C HIS A 241 10.70 -0.71 14.58
N THR A 242 9.91 0.01 15.36
CA THR A 242 10.17 1.39 15.81
C THR A 242 10.21 2.39 14.63
N ARG A 243 10.56 3.66 14.90
CA ARG A 243 10.52 4.74 13.90
C ARG A 243 11.90 5.24 13.51
N HIS A 244 12.74 5.50 14.49
CA HIS A 244 14.11 5.99 14.29
C HIS A 244 15.16 4.91 14.59
N ASN A 245 14.96 4.11 15.63
CA ASN A 245 15.87 3.04 16.03
C ASN A 245 15.48 1.71 15.38
N ILE A 246 15.52 1.67 14.04
CA ILE A 246 15.19 0.45 13.28
C ILE A 246 16.42 -0.45 13.22
N LEU A 247 16.44 -1.49 14.05
CA LEU A 247 17.55 -2.42 14.20
C LEU A 247 17.22 -3.82 13.66
N PRO A 248 18.23 -4.59 13.20
CA PRO A 248 18.08 -5.99 12.87
C PRO A 248 17.52 -6.79 14.06
N LYS A 249 16.82 -7.88 13.80
CA LYS A 249 16.25 -8.72 14.87
C LYS A 249 17.32 -9.41 15.76
N GLU A 250 18.53 -9.51 15.28
CA GLU A 250 19.68 -10.08 15.98
C GLU A 250 20.28 -9.12 17.02
N ASP A 251 20.02 -7.82 16.90
CA ASP A 251 20.47 -6.81 17.87
C ASP A 251 19.61 -6.89 19.13
N PRO A 252 20.17 -7.09 20.34
CA PRO A 252 19.41 -7.15 21.58
C PRO A 252 18.60 -5.88 21.89
N ARG A 253 18.96 -4.73 21.30
CA ARG A 253 18.23 -3.45 21.45
C ARG A 253 17.03 -3.35 20.52
N SER A 254 16.93 -4.22 19.51
CA SER A 254 15.84 -4.21 18.55
C SER A 254 14.50 -4.50 19.22
N SER A 255 13.47 -3.74 18.88
CA SER A 255 12.10 -3.97 19.36
C SER A 255 11.53 -5.31 18.91
N ILE A 256 12.06 -5.89 17.83
CA ILE A 256 11.68 -7.20 17.29
C ILE A 256 12.64 -8.33 17.69
N HIS A 257 13.62 -8.04 18.55
CA HIS A 257 14.43 -9.10 19.15
C HIS A 257 13.55 -10.02 20.00
N PRO A 258 13.77 -11.35 20.02
CA PRO A 258 12.92 -12.31 20.75
C PRO A 258 12.62 -11.91 22.21
N ASN A 259 13.60 -11.36 22.92
CA ASN A 259 13.46 -10.94 24.32
C ASN A 259 12.59 -9.68 24.49
N ASN A 260 12.36 -8.90 23.43
CA ASN A 260 11.62 -7.63 23.47
C ASN A 260 10.22 -7.73 22.85
N LEU A 261 9.88 -8.89 22.27
CA LEU A 261 8.57 -9.09 21.60
C LEU A 261 7.39 -8.93 22.58
N GLU A 262 7.54 -9.34 23.83
CA GLU A 262 6.50 -9.19 24.84
C GLU A 262 6.14 -7.71 25.04
N ALA A 263 7.14 -6.87 25.21
CA ALA A 263 6.95 -5.42 25.35
C ALA A 263 6.40 -4.80 24.06
N SER A 264 6.85 -5.25 22.89
CA SER A 264 6.41 -4.72 21.59
C SER A 264 4.98 -5.09 21.25
N CYS A 265 4.59 -6.34 21.39
CA CYS A 265 3.24 -6.83 21.11
C CYS A 265 2.25 -6.39 22.21
N GLY A 266 2.71 -6.37 23.47
CA GLY A 266 1.91 -6.01 24.64
C GLY A 266 1.34 -4.60 24.66
N ARG A 267 1.94 -3.69 23.88
CA ARG A 267 1.39 -2.33 23.71
C ARG A 267 -0.04 -2.30 23.14
N CYS A 268 -0.41 -3.29 22.35
CA CYS A 268 -1.73 -3.41 21.72
C CYS A 268 -2.48 -4.67 22.16
N HIS A 269 -1.77 -5.74 22.46
CA HIS A 269 -2.33 -7.04 22.84
C HIS A 269 -2.17 -7.25 24.35
N SER A 270 -3.18 -6.91 25.14
CA SER A 270 -3.19 -7.17 26.58
C SER A 270 -3.55 -8.64 26.87
N GLY A 271 -2.86 -9.26 27.85
CA GLY A 271 -3.18 -10.60 28.33
C GLY A 271 -2.95 -11.73 27.32
N PHE A 272 -2.06 -11.56 26.36
CA PHE A 272 -1.73 -12.63 25.41
C PHE A 272 -0.91 -13.76 26.07
N HIS A 273 -1.07 -14.98 25.56
CA HIS A 273 -0.35 -16.16 26.03
C HIS A 273 1.06 -16.20 25.42
N ALA A 274 2.05 -16.77 26.14
CA ALA A 274 3.46 -16.86 25.68
C ALA A 274 3.61 -17.48 24.27
N ARG A 275 2.72 -18.41 23.87
CA ARG A 275 2.70 -18.96 22.50
C ARG A 275 2.38 -17.92 21.42
N PHE A 276 1.75 -16.80 21.77
CA PHE A 276 1.50 -15.72 20.81
C PHE A 276 2.81 -15.11 20.29
N LEU A 277 3.86 -15.09 21.12
CA LEU A 277 5.19 -14.58 20.74
C LEU A 277 5.90 -15.46 19.70
N SER A 278 5.43 -16.69 19.49
CA SER A 278 5.94 -17.55 18.41
C SER A 278 5.34 -17.21 17.03
N TYR A 279 4.40 -16.25 16.97
CA TYR A 279 3.79 -15.79 15.72
C TYR A 279 4.82 -15.17 14.78
N GLN A 280 4.81 -15.63 13.55
CA GLN A 280 5.69 -15.13 12.49
C GLN A 280 4.99 -13.99 11.76
N ALA A 281 5.45 -12.76 11.93
CA ALA A 281 4.83 -11.58 11.32
C ALA A 281 5.03 -11.49 9.78
N HIS A 282 6.02 -12.22 9.25
CA HIS A 282 6.34 -12.28 7.82
C HIS A 282 6.54 -13.72 7.35
N PRO A 283 5.51 -14.62 7.44
CA PRO A 283 5.64 -16.01 7.04
C PRO A 283 5.63 -16.14 5.53
N ASP A 284 6.58 -16.88 4.99
CA ASP A 284 6.57 -17.27 3.57
C ASP A 284 5.96 -18.67 3.42
N TYR A 285 4.68 -18.72 3.06
CA TYR A 285 3.98 -19.98 2.80
C TYR A 285 4.45 -20.70 1.53
N THR A 286 5.33 -20.07 0.72
CA THR A 286 5.94 -20.68 -0.47
C THR A 286 7.33 -21.26 -0.20
N ASP A 287 7.93 -20.93 0.95
CA ASP A 287 9.23 -21.49 1.38
C ASP A 287 9.05 -22.84 2.07
N ARG A 288 9.26 -23.90 1.28
CA ARG A 288 9.17 -25.29 1.77
C ARG A 288 10.25 -25.63 2.81
N GLN A 289 11.43 -25.01 2.70
CA GLN A 289 12.55 -25.37 3.60
C GLN A 289 12.36 -24.77 4.98
N LYS A 290 11.99 -23.50 5.03
CA LYS A 290 11.82 -22.78 6.29
C LYS A 290 10.47 -23.04 6.96
N TYR A 291 9.39 -23.22 6.16
CA TYR A 291 8.01 -23.38 6.65
C TYR A 291 7.31 -24.61 6.06
N PRO A 292 7.82 -25.85 6.24
CA PRO A 292 7.30 -27.04 5.57
C PRO A 292 5.82 -27.31 5.87
N ALA A 293 5.39 -27.12 7.12
CA ALA A 293 4.00 -27.33 7.51
C ALA A 293 3.05 -26.30 6.83
N LEU A 294 3.45 -25.04 6.80
CA LEU A 294 2.66 -23.96 6.17
C LEU A 294 2.55 -24.18 4.64
N TYR A 295 3.66 -24.53 4.00
CA TYR A 295 3.70 -24.88 2.58
C TYR A 295 2.79 -26.05 2.25
N THR A 296 2.87 -27.15 3.01
CA THR A 296 2.03 -28.33 2.82
C THR A 296 0.55 -28.01 3.01
N THR A 297 0.20 -27.29 4.07
CA THR A 297 -1.17 -26.85 4.32
C THR A 297 -1.70 -25.98 3.17
N PHE A 298 -0.89 -25.04 2.68
CA PHE A 298 -1.25 -24.19 1.54
C PHE A 298 -1.58 -25.02 0.30
N LEU A 299 -0.72 -26.00 -0.05
CA LEU A 299 -0.94 -26.88 -1.21
C LEU A 299 -2.17 -27.74 -1.05
N LEU A 300 -2.37 -28.37 0.13
CA LEU A 300 -3.51 -29.24 0.38
C LEU A 300 -4.83 -28.45 0.34
N MET A 301 -4.89 -27.31 1.02
CA MET A 301 -6.10 -26.48 1.04
C MET A 301 -6.40 -25.86 -0.33
N GLY A 302 -5.37 -25.39 -1.02
CA GLY A 302 -5.49 -24.86 -2.37
C GLY A 302 -5.92 -25.93 -3.36
N GLY A 303 -5.31 -27.11 -3.32
CA GLY A 303 -5.66 -28.25 -4.13
C GLY A 303 -7.09 -28.75 -3.89
N LEU A 304 -7.50 -28.84 -2.62
CA LEU A 304 -8.87 -29.19 -2.25
C LEU A 304 -9.89 -28.18 -2.79
N LEU A 305 -9.63 -26.89 -2.61
CA LEU A 305 -10.52 -25.83 -3.11
C LEU A 305 -10.66 -25.88 -4.63
N VAL A 306 -9.52 -25.87 -5.34
CA VAL A 306 -9.51 -25.89 -6.82
C VAL A 306 -10.13 -27.18 -7.33
N GLY A 307 -9.76 -28.34 -6.77
CA GLY A 307 -10.29 -29.64 -7.15
C GLY A 307 -11.80 -29.74 -6.96
N THR A 308 -12.30 -29.29 -5.81
CA THR A 308 -13.75 -29.28 -5.54
C THR A 308 -14.50 -28.37 -6.51
N LEU A 309 -14.05 -27.15 -6.69
CA LEU A 309 -14.68 -26.21 -7.63
C LEU A 309 -14.63 -26.73 -9.07
N ALA A 310 -13.48 -27.22 -9.51
CA ALA A 310 -13.33 -27.77 -10.87
C ALA A 310 -14.26 -28.97 -11.09
N PHE A 311 -14.34 -29.88 -10.13
CA PHE A 311 -15.24 -31.03 -10.20
C PHE A 311 -16.72 -30.61 -10.33
N PHE A 312 -17.21 -29.73 -9.45
CA PHE A 312 -18.59 -29.31 -9.51
C PHE A 312 -18.92 -28.44 -10.74
N TRP A 313 -18.00 -27.60 -11.18
CA TRP A 313 -18.15 -26.82 -12.42
C TRP A 313 -18.25 -27.77 -13.63
N PHE A 314 -17.33 -28.73 -13.72
CA PHE A 314 -17.31 -29.69 -14.80
C PHE A 314 -18.61 -30.54 -14.81
N HIS A 315 -19.01 -31.05 -13.65
CA HIS A 315 -20.26 -31.77 -13.48
C HIS A 315 -21.48 -30.93 -13.92
N THR A 316 -21.56 -29.68 -13.46
CA THR A 316 -22.69 -28.79 -13.76
C THR A 316 -22.77 -28.46 -15.25
N ILE A 317 -21.65 -28.20 -15.90
CA ILE A 317 -21.59 -27.92 -17.33
C ILE A 317 -22.03 -29.14 -18.15
N LEU A 318 -21.53 -30.33 -17.80
CA LEU A 318 -21.93 -31.55 -18.47
C LEU A 318 -23.41 -31.86 -18.30
N TRP A 319 -23.91 -31.74 -17.08
CA TRP A 319 -25.32 -31.94 -16.76
C TRP A 319 -26.21 -30.95 -17.52
N TRP A 320 -25.89 -29.66 -17.48
CA TRP A 320 -26.63 -28.60 -18.18
C TRP A 320 -26.63 -28.86 -19.70
N ARG A 321 -25.47 -29.19 -20.28
CA ARG A 321 -25.36 -29.55 -21.69
C ARG A 321 -26.29 -30.72 -22.04
N LYS A 322 -26.27 -31.76 -21.23
CA LYS A 322 -27.06 -32.98 -21.47
C LYS A 322 -28.57 -32.68 -21.41
N VAL A 323 -29.01 -31.98 -20.36
CA VAL A 323 -30.43 -31.61 -20.18
C VAL A 323 -30.91 -30.72 -21.32
N TYR A 324 -30.08 -29.76 -21.75
CA TYR A 324 -30.38 -28.86 -22.87
C TYR A 324 -30.59 -29.66 -24.18
N TRP A 325 -29.70 -30.59 -24.49
CA TRP A 325 -29.80 -31.42 -25.70
C TRP A 325 -30.97 -32.38 -25.66
N GLU A 326 -31.30 -32.92 -24.51
CA GLU A 326 -32.48 -33.81 -24.36
C GLU A 326 -33.79 -33.02 -24.52
N HIS A 327 -33.83 -31.81 -23.96
CA HIS A 327 -34.99 -30.93 -24.13
C HIS A 327 -35.21 -30.54 -25.59
N ASP A 328 -34.17 -30.07 -26.26
CA ASP A 328 -34.18 -29.73 -27.71
C ASP A 328 -34.56 -30.93 -28.60
N ARG A 329 -34.12 -32.15 -28.23
CA ARG A 329 -34.55 -33.39 -28.91
C ARG A 329 -36.02 -33.67 -28.70
N MET A 330 -36.50 -33.64 -27.47
CA MET A 330 -37.93 -33.88 -27.15
C MET A 330 -38.83 -32.87 -27.85
N GLU A 331 -38.44 -31.61 -27.91
CA GLU A 331 -39.17 -30.54 -28.57
C GLU A 331 -39.24 -30.83 -30.11
N ARG A 332 -38.12 -31.25 -30.74
CA ARG A 332 -38.09 -31.62 -32.19
C ARG A 332 -38.93 -32.87 -32.49
N GLU A 333 -38.93 -33.84 -31.61
CA GLU A 333 -39.67 -35.10 -31.76
C GLU A 333 -41.16 -34.97 -31.36
N GLY A 334 -41.62 -33.80 -30.91
CA GLY A 334 -42.97 -33.55 -30.45
C GLY A 334 -43.33 -34.34 -29.18
N ILE A 335 -42.32 -34.85 -28.46
CA ILE A 335 -42.50 -35.57 -27.20
C ILE A 335 -42.75 -34.52 -26.12
N VAL A 336 -43.98 -34.37 -25.68
CA VAL A 336 -44.31 -33.58 -24.51
C VAL A 336 -43.69 -34.26 -23.31
N PRO A 337 -42.71 -33.62 -22.59
CA PRO A 337 -42.22 -34.21 -21.34
C PRO A 337 -43.43 -34.48 -20.47
N PRO A 338 -43.47 -35.61 -19.72
CA PRO A 338 -44.57 -35.90 -18.86
C PRO A 338 -44.79 -34.67 -17.97
N SER A 339 -45.80 -33.87 -18.30
CA SER A 339 -46.17 -32.76 -17.46
C SER A 339 -46.43 -33.42 -16.10
N VAL A 340 -45.78 -32.93 -15.06
CA VAL A 340 -46.19 -33.20 -13.69
C VAL A 340 -47.50 -32.45 -13.43
N THR A 341 -48.46 -32.62 -14.34
CA THR A 341 -49.85 -32.50 -14.06
C THR A 341 -50.18 -33.76 -13.25
N ALA A 342 -49.77 -33.70 -12.02
CA ALA A 342 -50.38 -34.45 -10.98
C ALA A 342 -51.86 -34.07 -10.93
N SER A 343 -52.67 -34.58 -11.82
CA SER A 343 -54.03 -34.94 -11.55
C SER A 343 -53.97 -35.99 -10.46
N GLY A 344 -54.15 -35.51 -9.23
CA GLY A 344 -53.78 -36.13 -7.99
C GLY A 344 -54.61 -37.33 -7.57
N GLU A 345 -54.84 -38.28 -8.42
CA GLU A 345 -55.43 -39.56 -8.00
C GLU A 345 -54.28 -40.59 -7.82
N GLY A 346 -53.89 -40.77 -6.56
CA GLY A 346 -53.00 -41.86 -6.12
C GLY A 346 -51.58 -41.49 -5.67
N LEU A 347 -51.12 -40.26 -5.80
CA LEU A 347 -49.80 -39.86 -5.29
C LEU A 347 -49.87 -39.36 -3.85
N GLN A 348 -49.43 -40.19 -2.89
CA GLN A 348 -49.21 -39.72 -1.53
C GLN A 348 -48.10 -38.65 -1.54
N GLN A 349 -48.46 -37.43 -1.18
CA GLN A 349 -47.46 -36.39 -0.92
C GLN A 349 -46.66 -36.76 0.32
N VAL A 350 -45.38 -37.09 0.14
CA VAL A 350 -44.45 -37.38 1.23
C VAL A 350 -43.67 -36.08 1.54
N GLU A 351 -43.70 -35.70 2.83
CA GLU A 351 -42.87 -34.58 3.27
C GLU A 351 -41.39 -34.99 3.18
N ARG A 352 -40.67 -34.45 2.19
CA ARG A 352 -39.27 -34.78 1.93
C ARG A 352 -38.34 -34.27 3.03
N PHE A 353 -38.61 -33.05 3.55
CA PHE A 353 -37.86 -32.43 4.63
C PHE A 353 -38.79 -31.81 5.65
N SER A 354 -38.62 -32.19 6.91
CA SER A 354 -39.34 -31.57 8.02
C SER A 354 -38.98 -30.10 8.18
N VAL A 355 -39.84 -29.30 8.81
CA VAL A 355 -39.65 -27.88 9.04
C VAL A 355 -38.29 -27.57 9.70
N LYS A 356 -37.82 -28.39 10.61
CA LYS A 356 -36.53 -28.23 11.28
C LYS A 356 -35.37 -28.26 10.28
N TYR A 357 -35.35 -29.18 9.31
CA TYR A 357 -34.30 -29.27 8.31
C TYR A 357 -34.35 -28.10 7.32
N ARG A 358 -35.53 -27.59 6.99
CA ARG A 358 -35.70 -26.40 6.18
C ARG A 358 -35.13 -25.16 6.87
N ILE A 359 -35.44 -24.97 8.17
CA ILE A 359 -34.87 -23.86 8.97
C ILE A 359 -33.35 -23.98 9.04
N MET A 360 -32.83 -25.18 9.34
CA MET A 360 -31.38 -25.40 9.38
C MET A 360 -30.69 -25.09 8.04
N HIS A 361 -31.32 -25.51 6.94
CA HIS A 361 -30.79 -25.18 5.60
C HIS A 361 -30.74 -23.68 5.34
N VAL A 362 -31.81 -22.96 5.70
CA VAL A 362 -31.84 -21.49 5.58
C VAL A 362 -30.73 -20.84 6.43
N LEU A 363 -30.57 -21.28 7.69
CA LEU A 363 -29.51 -20.77 8.57
C LEU A 363 -28.12 -21.06 8.02
N LEU A 364 -27.90 -22.26 7.47
CA LEU A 364 -26.64 -22.63 6.82
C LEU A 364 -26.36 -21.73 5.59
N VAL A 365 -27.35 -21.52 4.73
CA VAL A 365 -27.22 -20.64 3.55
C VAL A 365 -26.91 -19.21 3.97
N LEU A 366 -27.66 -18.65 4.91
CA LEU A 366 -27.43 -17.28 5.40
C LEU A 366 -26.05 -17.14 6.05
N SER A 367 -25.65 -18.11 6.89
CA SER A 367 -24.32 -18.12 7.51
C SER A 367 -23.22 -18.22 6.48
N PHE A 368 -23.36 -19.10 5.48
CA PHE A 368 -22.39 -19.28 4.41
C PHE A 368 -22.21 -17.99 3.61
N PHE A 369 -23.28 -17.38 3.13
CA PHE A 369 -23.18 -16.13 2.36
C PHE A 369 -22.62 -14.99 3.19
N THR A 370 -22.98 -14.88 4.47
CA THR A 370 -22.39 -13.88 5.37
C THR A 370 -20.89 -14.11 5.53
N LEU A 371 -20.44 -15.35 5.71
CA LEU A 371 -19.02 -15.69 5.79
C LEU A 371 -18.29 -15.36 4.50
N VAL A 372 -18.88 -15.62 3.34
CA VAL A 372 -18.32 -15.27 2.03
C VAL A 372 -18.19 -13.76 1.87
N LEU A 373 -19.28 -13.02 2.09
CA LEU A 373 -19.34 -11.55 1.90
C LEU A 373 -18.47 -10.78 2.89
N THR A 374 -18.12 -11.37 4.03
CA THR A 374 -17.21 -10.78 5.02
C THR A 374 -15.78 -11.29 4.90
N GLY A 375 -15.57 -12.50 4.40
CA GLY A 375 -14.27 -13.14 4.28
C GLY A 375 -13.52 -12.80 2.99
N PHE A 376 -14.20 -12.75 1.84
CA PHE A 376 -13.58 -12.40 0.58
C PHE A 376 -13.00 -10.98 0.57
N PRO A 377 -13.67 -9.95 1.09
CA PRO A 377 -13.06 -8.63 1.21
C PRO A 377 -11.75 -8.65 2.00
N LEU A 378 -11.67 -9.39 3.09
CA LEU A 378 -10.43 -9.54 3.83
C LEU A 378 -9.35 -10.28 3.01
N LYS A 379 -9.72 -11.30 2.22
CA LYS A 379 -8.78 -12.02 1.35
C LYS A 379 -8.19 -11.11 0.27
N TYR A 380 -9.00 -10.22 -0.31
CA TYR A 380 -8.66 -9.34 -1.43
C TYR A 380 -8.60 -7.86 -1.02
N ALA A 381 -8.09 -7.58 0.18
CA ALA A 381 -8.15 -6.28 0.84
C ALA A 381 -7.61 -5.10 0.01
N GLY A 382 -6.59 -5.32 -0.82
CA GLY A 382 -6.02 -4.30 -1.71
C GLY A 382 -6.86 -3.92 -2.93
N THR A 383 -8.09 -4.48 -3.09
CA THR A 383 -8.96 -4.19 -4.24
C THR A 383 -10.07 -3.21 -3.86
N GLU A 384 -10.45 -2.34 -4.80
CA GLU A 384 -11.50 -1.33 -4.58
C GLU A 384 -12.86 -1.94 -4.22
N TRP A 385 -13.25 -3.06 -4.87
CA TRP A 385 -14.50 -3.74 -4.55
C TRP A 385 -14.53 -4.30 -3.12
N ALA A 386 -13.39 -4.82 -2.64
CA ALA A 386 -13.29 -5.34 -1.27
C ALA A 386 -13.43 -4.21 -0.24
N GLN A 387 -12.81 -3.08 -0.50
CA GLN A 387 -12.96 -1.87 0.33
C GLN A 387 -14.40 -1.35 0.31
N ALA A 388 -15.06 -1.35 -0.86
CA ALA A 388 -16.45 -0.93 -1.00
C ALA A 388 -17.40 -1.84 -0.19
N ILE A 389 -17.27 -3.17 -0.32
CA ILE A 389 -18.07 -4.13 0.46
C ILE A 389 -17.81 -3.97 1.96
N THR A 390 -16.54 -3.80 2.36
CA THR A 390 -16.20 -3.60 3.78
C THR A 390 -16.82 -2.32 4.34
N ARG A 391 -16.88 -1.24 3.55
CA ARG A 391 -17.57 0.01 3.94
C ARG A 391 -19.09 -0.21 4.10
N LEU A 392 -19.72 -1.01 3.24
CA LEU A 392 -21.14 -1.36 3.38
C LEU A 392 -21.46 -2.09 4.69
N TRP A 393 -20.51 -2.91 5.18
CA TRP A 393 -20.62 -3.57 6.48
C TRP A 393 -20.30 -2.64 7.66
N GLY A 394 -19.99 -1.37 7.44
CA GLY A 394 -19.60 -0.42 8.50
C GLY A 394 -18.15 -0.53 8.93
N GLY A 395 -17.28 -1.02 8.04
CA GLY A 395 -15.84 -1.16 8.25
C GLY A 395 -15.40 -2.56 8.67
N ALA A 396 -14.09 -2.78 8.73
CA ALA A 396 -13.50 -4.11 8.98
C ALA A 396 -13.87 -4.70 10.35
N HIS A 397 -14.08 -3.85 11.37
CA HIS A 397 -14.48 -4.31 12.72
C HIS A 397 -15.87 -4.93 12.73
N LEU A 398 -16.87 -4.22 12.20
CA LEU A 398 -18.25 -4.73 12.13
C LEU A 398 -18.34 -5.93 11.19
N SER A 399 -17.68 -5.88 10.03
CA SER A 399 -17.53 -7.04 9.13
C SER A 399 -16.98 -8.27 9.87
N GLY A 400 -15.94 -8.09 10.69
CA GLY A 400 -15.40 -9.15 11.55
C GLY A 400 -16.36 -9.64 12.63
N LEU A 401 -17.21 -8.79 13.16
CA LEU A 401 -18.25 -9.20 14.13
C LEU A 401 -19.31 -10.08 13.46
N PHE A 402 -19.82 -9.65 12.29
CA PHE A 402 -20.77 -10.45 11.50
C PHE A 402 -20.16 -11.78 11.06
N HIS A 403 -18.88 -11.78 10.66
CA HIS A 403 -18.17 -13.01 10.32
C HIS A 403 -18.14 -14.00 11.47
N ARG A 404 -17.76 -13.55 12.67
CA ARG A 404 -17.75 -14.40 13.89
C ARG A 404 -19.14 -14.87 14.29
N GLY A 405 -20.15 -14.00 14.18
CA GLY A 405 -21.54 -14.36 14.45
C GLY A 405 -22.05 -15.46 13.51
N ALA A 406 -21.81 -15.31 12.21
CA ALA A 406 -22.16 -16.30 11.20
C ALA A 406 -21.40 -17.63 11.40
N ALA A 407 -20.11 -17.56 11.74
CA ALA A 407 -19.30 -18.73 12.07
C ALA A 407 -19.86 -19.47 13.29
N PHE A 408 -20.28 -18.75 14.34
CA PHE A 408 -20.91 -19.35 15.52
C PHE A 408 -22.19 -20.07 15.15
N VAL A 409 -23.08 -19.47 14.37
CA VAL A 409 -24.31 -20.10 13.90
C VAL A 409 -24.01 -21.37 13.09
N LEU A 410 -23.02 -21.31 12.19
CA LEU A 410 -22.60 -22.49 11.42
C LEU A 410 -22.06 -23.60 12.31
N ILE A 411 -21.23 -23.29 13.31
CA ILE A 411 -20.68 -24.26 14.25
C ILE A 411 -21.78 -24.93 15.05
N VAL A 412 -22.76 -24.16 15.57
CA VAL A 412 -23.90 -24.71 16.30
C VAL A 412 -24.73 -25.65 15.41
N GLY A 413 -24.96 -25.22 14.13
CA GLY A 413 -25.62 -26.08 13.15
C GLY A 413 -24.86 -27.37 12.89
N MET A 414 -23.54 -27.31 12.74
CA MET A 414 -22.70 -28.49 12.56
C MET A 414 -22.73 -29.44 13.77
N ILE A 415 -22.68 -28.90 14.99
CA ILE A 415 -22.80 -29.67 16.23
C ILE A 415 -24.16 -30.38 16.26
N TYR A 416 -25.23 -29.67 15.90
CA TYR A 416 -26.57 -30.26 15.86
C TYR A 416 -26.68 -31.40 14.84
N VAL A 417 -26.20 -31.22 13.61
CA VAL A 417 -26.18 -32.26 12.56
C VAL A 417 -25.35 -33.47 13.01
N THR A 418 -24.20 -33.21 13.62
CA THR A 418 -23.36 -34.28 14.19
C THR A 418 -24.09 -35.06 15.26
N TRP A 419 -24.81 -34.40 16.17
CA TRP A 419 -25.63 -35.02 17.20
C TRP A 419 -26.76 -35.90 16.61
N GLU A 420 -27.51 -35.40 15.63
CA GLU A 420 -28.51 -36.14 14.89
C GLU A 420 -27.91 -37.39 14.20
N SER A 421 -26.76 -37.24 13.57
CA SER A 421 -26.02 -38.35 12.93
C SER A 421 -25.59 -39.41 13.96
N LEU A 422 -25.12 -38.99 15.13
CA LEU A 422 -24.76 -39.90 16.21
C LEU A 422 -25.98 -40.64 16.76
N GLN A 423 -27.13 -39.97 16.90
CA GLN A 423 -28.37 -40.64 17.31
C GLN A 423 -28.85 -41.69 16.28
N PHE A 424 -28.65 -41.40 14.98
CA PHE A 424 -28.92 -42.35 13.91
C PHE A 424 -28.01 -43.59 14.01
N LEU A 425 -26.70 -43.36 14.25
CA LEU A 425 -25.73 -44.45 14.38
C LEU A 425 -25.91 -45.28 15.68
N PHE A 426 -26.25 -44.62 16.79
CA PHE A 426 -26.34 -45.19 18.13
C PHE A 426 -27.74 -44.94 18.77
N PRO A 427 -28.83 -45.50 18.24
CA PRO A 427 -30.15 -45.26 18.78
C PRO A 427 -30.30 -45.84 20.16
N LYS A 428 -31.16 -45.21 20.96
CA LYS A 428 -31.58 -45.74 22.24
C LYS A 428 -32.58 -46.92 22.00
N GLY A 429 -32.11 -48.14 22.12
CA GLY A 429 -32.92 -49.34 21.98
C GLY A 429 -32.22 -50.48 21.23
N GLU A 430 -32.74 -51.69 21.34
CA GLU A 430 -32.23 -52.88 20.63
C GLU A 430 -32.46 -52.73 19.13
N SER A 431 -31.39 -52.67 18.39
CA SER A 431 -31.43 -52.67 16.95
C SER A 431 -30.64 -53.85 16.41
N ARG A 432 -31.28 -54.61 15.51
CA ARG A 432 -30.66 -55.77 14.83
C ARG A 432 -29.42 -55.41 14.00
N LYS A 433 -29.27 -54.15 13.60
CA LYS A 433 -28.07 -53.68 12.80
C LYS A 433 -27.13 -52.95 13.74
N GLY A 434 -25.87 -53.40 13.83
CA GLY A 434 -24.80 -52.65 14.49
C GLY A 434 -24.53 -51.29 13.84
N TRP A 435 -23.80 -50.43 14.52
CA TRP A 435 -23.47 -49.07 14.01
C TRP A 435 -22.86 -49.08 12.59
N LEU A 436 -21.99 -50.05 12.28
CA LEU A 436 -21.37 -50.20 10.96
C LEU A 436 -22.41 -50.57 9.88
N GLY A 437 -23.37 -51.45 10.18
CA GLY A 437 -24.46 -51.81 9.27
C GLY A 437 -25.45 -50.68 9.02
N ARG A 438 -25.51 -49.67 9.90
CA ARG A 438 -26.26 -48.42 9.68
C ARG A 438 -25.44 -47.41 8.87
N LEU A 439 -24.15 -47.26 9.20
CA LEU A 439 -23.28 -46.36 8.47
C LEU A 439 -23.19 -46.75 6.99
N LEU A 440 -23.11 -48.04 6.68
CA LEU A 440 -23.03 -48.56 5.32
C LEU A 440 -24.40 -48.96 4.71
N GLY A 441 -25.48 -48.71 5.44
CA GLY A 441 -26.85 -49.03 5.02
C GLY A 441 -27.42 -48.03 4.01
N PRO A 442 -28.54 -48.38 3.34
CA PRO A 442 -29.14 -47.54 2.29
C PRO A 442 -29.72 -46.22 2.83
N ASP A 443 -29.93 -46.12 4.12
CA ASP A 443 -30.47 -44.91 4.79
C ASP A 443 -29.37 -43.97 5.28
N SER A 444 -28.10 -44.32 5.04
CA SER A 444 -26.94 -43.51 5.45
C SER A 444 -26.56 -42.52 4.38
N LEU A 445 -26.06 -41.36 4.81
CA LEU A 445 -25.39 -40.40 3.94
C LEU A 445 -23.91 -40.74 3.69
N PHE A 446 -23.40 -41.82 4.28
CA PHE A 446 -22.03 -42.25 4.06
C PHE A 446 -21.91 -42.91 2.70
N PRO A 447 -20.98 -42.50 1.82
CA PRO A 447 -20.82 -43.03 0.47
C PRO A 447 -20.58 -44.55 0.50
N ASN A 448 -21.32 -45.26 -0.32
CA ASN A 448 -21.23 -46.71 -0.47
C ASN A 448 -20.91 -47.08 -1.93
N LEU A 449 -20.73 -48.37 -2.23
CA LEU A 449 -20.40 -48.85 -3.56
C LEU A 449 -21.49 -48.53 -4.61
N LYS A 450 -22.77 -48.48 -4.18
CA LYS A 450 -23.88 -48.11 -5.08
C LYS A 450 -23.77 -46.64 -5.50
N ASP A 451 -23.49 -45.73 -4.55
CA ASP A 451 -23.30 -44.32 -4.86
C ASP A 451 -22.17 -44.10 -5.89
N LEU A 452 -21.09 -44.91 -5.80
CA LEU A 452 -20.01 -44.89 -6.78
C LEU A 452 -20.44 -45.41 -8.16
N GLN A 453 -21.30 -46.45 -8.19
CA GLN A 453 -21.90 -46.96 -9.42
C GLN A 453 -22.86 -45.96 -10.04
N ASP A 454 -23.69 -45.31 -9.24
CA ASP A 454 -24.64 -44.29 -9.67
C ASP A 454 -23.88 -43.05 -10.20
N LEU A 455 -22.80 -42.62 -9.52
CA LEU A 455 -21.91 -41.56 -10.00
C LEU A 455 -21.30 -41.92 -11.38
N LYS A 456 -20.79 -43.15 -11.53
CA LYS A 456 -20.30 -43.65 -12.80
C LYS A 456 -21.39 -43.66 -13.87
N GLY A 457 -22.59 -44.17 -13.53
CA GLY A 457 -23.76 -44.19 -14.43
C GLY A 457 -24.13 -42.77 -14.90
N MET A 458 -24.16 -41.81 -13.98
CA MET A 458 -24.43 -40.40 -14.27
C MET A 458 -23.41 -39.79 -15.25
N PHE A 459 -22.13 -40.05 -15.06
CA PHE A 459 -21.13 -39.60 -16.02
C PHE A 459 -21.25 -40.25 -17.39
N LEU A 460 -21.49 -41.58 -17.45
CA LEU A 460 -21.75 -42.28 -18.71
C LEU A 460 -22.96 -41.69 -19.45
N TRP A 461 -24.06 -41.42 -18.72
CA TRP A 461 -25.24 -40.76 -19.28
C TRP A 461 -24.96 -39.38 -19.83
N MET A 462 -24.19 -38.56 -19.09
CA MET A 462 -23.80 -37.21 -19.52
C MET A 462 -22.98 -37.23 -20.84
N PHE A 463 -22.22 -38.29 -21.09
CA PHE A 463 -21.46 -38.51 -22.32
C PHE A 463 -22.21 -39.31 -23.41
N ASN A 464 -23.48 -39.62 -23.24
CA ASN A 464 -24.29 -40.48 -24.11
C ASN A 464 -23.75 -41.92 -24.26
N LEU A 465 -23.05 -42.42 -23.25
CA LEU A 465 -22.49 -43.76 -23.19
C LEU A 465 -23.29 -44.75 -22.33
N GLY A 466 -24.41 -44.28 -21.74
CA GLY A 466 -25.29 -45.06 -20.88
C GLY A 466 -26.68 -44.43 -20.72
N GLU A 467 -27.61 -45.19 -20.11
CA GLU A 467 -28.93 -44.70 -19.77
C GLU A 467 -28.89 -43.82 -18.53
N ALA A 468 -29.96 -43.03 -18.27
CA ALA A 468 -30.09 -42.25 -17.07
C ALA A 468 -30.11 -43.15 -15.84
N PRO A 469 -29.33 -42.88 -14.78
CA PRO A 469 -29.29 -43.66 -13.55
C PRO A 469 -30.57 -43.55 -12.74
#